data_022f7cff8dfcffbba32f123e08889540
#
_entry.id   022f7cff8dfcffbba32f123e08889540
#
_cell.length_a   1.000
_cell.length_b   1.000
_cell.length_c   1.000
_cell.angle_alpha   90.00
_cell.angle_beta   90.00
_cell.angle_gamma   90.00
#
_symmetry.space_group_name_H-M   'P 1'
#
loop_
_entity.id
_entity.type
_entity.pdbx_description
1 polymer ?
#
loop_
_entity_poly.entity_id
_entity_poly.type
_entity_poly.pdbx_seq_one_letter_code
_entity_poly.pdbx_strand_id
1 'polypeptide(L)'
;MASQNSDINQLDDRVTLGITLMLGFCAVAPLLDVAAKLASPTIPVSQITTARFLLQGVIMLPICLWMRHPITIARPLLGLLALRGFFLILATYCFVAAIAVMPIADALAIVFVEPFILLVMGKWLFNEQVGRRRISASVIGFSGVLLVIQPSFSVFGLVALFPLGTALAFAFYMLVTRRLSRQMEPVPMQLHTATLATAMCLPVLLWGHLSDHPTLSPLLAPVMPQGIAWLWLLGVGIFASLSHMLITCALRFAPSATLAPMHYLEMVSAVGFGYLVFGDLPNLLTLTGVVIVVGSGLYIFHRERLTEVAQASGK
;
A
#
# COMPACT_ATOMS: atom_id res chain seq x y z
N MET A 1 30.02 -25.28 17.48
CA MET A 1 28.79 -24.95 18.22
C MET A 1 28.63 -23.45 18.54
N ALA A 2 29.68 -22.70 18.84
CA ALA A 2 29.56 -21.23 19.09
C ALA A 2 29.23 -20.39 17.83
N SER A 3 29.72 -20.76 16.64
CA SER A 3 29.44 -20.03 15.39
C SER A 3 28.00 -20.22 14.88
N GLN A 4 27.40 -21.39 15.07
CA GLN A 4 26.00 -21.64 14.69
C GLN A 4 25.01 -20.86 15.56
N ASN A 5 25.29 -20.64 16.86
CA ASN A 5 24.45 -19.85 17.73
C ASN A 5 24.51 -18.34 17.41
N SER A 6 25.66 -17.83 16.93
CA SER A 6 25.77 -16.42 16.52
C SER A 6 24.96 -16.12 15.24
N ASP A 7 24.93 -17.06 14.29
CA ASP A 7 24.19 -16.90 13.03
C ASP A 7 22.66 -16.99 13.24
N ILE A 8 22.22 -17.87 14.16
CA ILE A 8 20.80 -17.97 14.54
C ILE A 8 20.33 -16.70 15.23
N ASN A 9 21.10 -16.18 16.20
CA ASN A 9 20.77 -14.92 16.88
C ASN A 9 20.75 -13.72 15.92
N GLN A 10 21.66 -13.64 14.94
CA GLN A 10 21.67 -12.58 13.92
C GLN A 10 20.46 -12.68 12.96
N LEU A 11 19.97 -13.87 12.64
CA LEU A 11 18.77 -14.07 11.83
C LEU A 11 17.50 -13.69 12.59
N ASP A 12 17.40 -14.04 13.87
CA ASP A 12 16.28 -13.68 14.74
C ASP A 12 16.22 -12.17 14.99
N ASP A 13 17.36 -11.51 15.18
CA ASP A 13 17.44 -10.05 15.31
C ASP A 13 16.97 -9.32 14.05
N ARG A 14 17.24 -9.86 12.85
CA ARG A 14 16.78 -9.27 11.59
C ARG A 14 15.29 -9.42 11.37
N VAL A 15 14.71 -10.57 11.70
CA VAL A 15 13.25 -10.79 11.59
C VAL A 15 12.51 -9.88 12.57
N THR A 16 13.00 -9.74 13.80
CA THR A 16 12.43 -8.82 14.81
C THR A 16 12.47 -7.37 14.31
N LEU A 17 13.58 -6.94 13.69
CA LEU A 17 13.67 -5.62 13.06
C LEU A 17 12.63 -5.46 11.94
N GLY A 18 12.46 -6.48 11.08
CA GLY A 18 11.45 -6.48 10.03
C GLY A 18 10.04 -6.32 10.58
N ILE A 19 9.70 -7.02 11.65
CA ILE A 19 8.41 -6.90 12.34
C ILE A 19 8.23 -5.48 12.93
N THR A 20 9.25 -4.94 13.59
CA THR A 20 9.18 -3.57 14.16
C THR A 20 8.96 -2.52 13.08
N LEU A 21 9.65 -2.62 11.94
CA LEU A 21 9.46 -1.73 10.80
C LEU A 21 8.06 -1.85 10.20
N MET A 22 7.51 -3.06 10.15
CA MET A 22 6.14 -3.30 9.67
C MET A 22 5.09 -2.71 10.63
N LEU A 23 5.28 -2.81 11.94
CA LEU A 23 4.42 -2.14 12.93
C LEU A 23 4.50 -0.61 12.77
N GLY A 24 5.71 -0.08 12.53
CA GLY A 24 5.90 1.33 12.19
C GLY A 24 5.14 1.75 10.92
N PHE A 25 5.16 0.90 9.87
CA PHE A 25 4.35 1.10 8.68
C PHE A 25 2.86 1.16 9.01
N CYS A 26 2.33 0.18 9.75
CA CYS A 26 0.92 0.13 10.14
C CYS A 26 0.45 1.36 10.95
N ALA A 27 1.37 1.99 11.70
CA ALA A 27 1.06 3.22 12.43
C ALA A 27 1.12 4.47 11.55
N VAL A 28 2.02 4.51 10.55
CA VAL A 28 2.30 5.71 9.74
C VAL A 28 1.44 5.76 8.47
N ALA A 29 1.14 4.61 7.85
CA ALA A 29 0.41 4.58 6.59
C ALA A 29 -0.98 5.26 6.70
N PRO A 30 -1.80 5.03 7.74
CA PRO A 30 -3.06 5.74 7.88
C PRO A 30 -2.94 7.26 8.09
N LEU A 31 -1.78 7.77 8.54
CA LEU A 31 -1.55 9.23 8.60
C LEU A 31 -1.41 9.84 7.19
N LEU A 32 -0.85 9.08 6.24
CA LEU A 32 -0.87 9.46 4.83
C LEU A 32 -2.32 9.60 4.34
N ASP A 33 -3.17 8.63 4.68
CA ASP A 33 -4.56 8.60 4.24
C ASP A 33 -5.37 9.74 4.87
N VAL A 34 -5.16 10.01 6.16
CA VAL A 34 -5.74 11.17 6.85
C VAL A 34 -5.34 12.47 6.16
N ALA A 35 -4.05 12.67 5.87
CA ALA A 35 -3.57 13.87 5.20
C ALA A 35 -4.18 14.02 3.78
N ALA A 36 -4.28 12.92 3.03
CA ALA A 36 -4.90 12.90 1.71
C ALA A 36 -6.40 13.22 1.78
N LYS A 37 -7.13 12.63 2.74
CA LYS A 37 -8.55 12.89 2.97
C LYS A 37 -8.80 14.35 3.39
N LEU A 38 -7.95 14.93 4.24
CA LEU A 38 -8.03 16.33 4.64
C LEU A 38 -7.72 17.31 3.48
N ALA A 39 -6.88 16.92 2.53
CA ALA A 39 -6.59 17.71 1.33
C ALA A 39 -7.72 17.65 0.29
N SER A 40 -8.42 16.51 0.18
CA SER A 40 -9.35 16.20 -0.91
C SER A 40 -10.55 17.14 -1.08
N PRO A 41 -11.08 17.87 -0.05
CA PRO A 41 -12.16 18.84 -0.25
C PRO A 41 -11.78 20.06 -1.09
N THR A 42 -10.49 20.39 -1.15
CA THR A 42 -10.00 21.61 -1.84
C THR A 42 -9.00 21.33 -2.94
N ILE A 43 -8.40 20.14 -2.96
CA ILE A 43 -7.36 19.73 -3.90
C ILE A 43 -7.83 18.51 -4.70
N PRO A 44 -7.78 18.55 -6.04
CA PRO A 44 -8.13 17.40 -6.87
C PRO A 44 -7.27 16.16 -6.57
N VAL A 45 -7.87 14.97 -6.66
CA VAL A 45 -7.20 13.68 -6.40
C VAL A 45 -5.95 13.50 -7.26
N SER A 46 -6.00 13.92 -8.51
CA SER A 46 -4.87 13.91 -9.44
C SER A 46 -3.69 14.73 -8.93
N GLN A 47 -3.95 15.89 -8.33
CA GLN A 47 -2.93 16.77 -7.77
C GLN A 47 -2.38 16.21 -6.45
N ILE A 48 -3.23 15.67 -5.57
CA ILE A 48 -2.79 14.99 -4.34
C ILE A 48 -1.86 13.82 -4.68
N THR A 49 -2.26 12.99 -5.67
CA THR A 49 -1.45 11.85 -6.15
C THR A 49 -0.11 12.32 -6.72
N THR A 50 -0.10 13.37 -7.52
CA THR A 50 1.15 13.91 -8.10
C THR A 50 2.03 14.52 -7.01
N ALA A 51 1.48 15.32 -6.09
CA ALA A 51 2.21 15.92 -4.98
C ALA A 51 2.86 14.87 -4.08
N ARG A 52 2.18 13.75 -3.82
CA ARG A 52 2.74 12.61 -3.11
C ARG A 52 4.05 12.14 -3.72
N PHE A 53 4.06 11.86 -5.02
CA PHE A 53 5.26 11.34 -5.70
C PHE A 53 6.35 12.40 -5.84
N LEU A 54 5.98 13.64 -6.16
CA LEU A 54 6.92 14.75 -6.25
C LEU A 54 7.66 14.95 -4.92
N LEU A 55 6.92 15.09 -3.82
CA LEU A 55 7.50 15.29 -2.49
C LEU A 55 8.30 14.07 -2.03
N GLN A 56 7.82 12.86 -2.32
CA GLN A 56 8.59 11.63 -2.05
C GLN A 56 9.93 11.63 -2.80
N GLY A 57 9.94 12.03 -4.06
CA GLY A 57 11.17 12.18 -4.86
C GLY A 57 12.12 13.24 -4.27
N VAL A 58 11.59 14.40 -3.89
CA VAL A 58 12.34 15.49 -3.26
C VAL A 58 12.95 15.06 -1.92
N ILE A 59 12.22 14.29 -1.11
CA ILE A 59 12.72 13.78 0.19
C ILE A 59 13.74 12.66 -0.02
N MET A 60 13.51 11.74 -0.96
CA MET A 60 14.39 10.60 -1.20
C MET A 60 15.72 11.00 -1.88
N LEU A 61 15.74 12.08 -2.66
CA LEU A 61 16.94 12.52 -3.37
C LEU A 61 18.12 12.84 -2.43
N PRO A 62 17.98 13.72 -1.42
CA PRO A 62 19.08 14.01 -0.50
C PRO A 62 19.50 12.77 0.32
N ILE A 63 18.56 11.90 0.68
CA ILE A 63 18.86 10.64 1.38
C ILE A 63 19.72 9.74 0.49
N CYS A 64 19.35 9.58 -0.79
CA CYS A 64 20.08 8.79 -1.77
C CYS A 64 21.50 9.31 -1.97
N LEU A 65 21.65 10.63 -2.07
CA LEU A 65 22.96 11.31 -2.20
C LEU A 65 23.81 11.12 -0.94
N TRP A 66 23.24 11.32 0.24
CA TRP A 66 23.95 11.15 1.51
C TRP A 66 24.42 9.71 1.73
N MET A 67 23.61 8.73 1.33
CA MET A 67 23.98 7.32 1.38
C MET A 67 24.91 6.89 0.22
N ARG A 68 25.27 7.81 -0.68
CA ARG A 68 26.12 7.57 -1.85
C ARG A 68 25.60 6.46 -2.80
N HIS A 69 24.28 6.31 -2.87
CA HIS A 69 23.69 5.40 -3.85
C HIS A 69 23.68 6.01 -5.27
N PRO A 70 23.79 5.19 -6.33
CA PRO A 70 23.73 5.68 -7.70
C PRO A 70 22.36 6.29 -8.01
N ILE A 71 22.34 7.49 -8.59
CA ILE A 71 21.11 8.17 -9.04
C ILE A 71 20.72 7.72 -10.46
N THR A 72 21.64 7.08 -11.18
CA THR A 72 21.39 6.63 -12.53
C THR A 72 20.61 5.34 -12.56
N ILE A 73 19.57 5.28 -13.40
CA ILE A 73 18.76 4.07 -13.60
C ILE A 73 19.49 3.19 -14.62
N ALA A 74 19.76 1.94 -14.24
CA ALA A 74 20.21 0.95 -15.21
C ALA A 74 19.11 0.66 -16.24
N ARG A 75 19.44 0.80 -17.54
CA ARG A 75 18.48 0.63 -18.64
C ARG A 75 17.56 -0.60 -18.52
N PRO A 76 18.07 -1.80 -18.16
CA PRO A 76 17.20 -2.98 -18.05
C PRO A 76 16.18 -2.90 -16.91
N LEU A 77 16.38 -2.03 -15.90
CA LEU A 77 15.45 -1.85 -14.79
C LEU A 77 14.39 -0.77 -15.03
N LEU A 78 14.60 0.09 -16.04
CA LEU A 78 13.73 1.23 -16.32
C LEU A 78 12.28 0.80 -16.55
N GLY A 79 12.06 -0.25 -17.35
CA GLY A 79 10.71 -0.76 -17.63
C GLY A 79 9.99 -1.29 -16.38
N LEU A 80 10.71 -2.02 -15.51
CA LEU A 80 10.15 -2.52 -14.25
C LEU A 80 9.88 -1.39 -13.25
N LEU A 81 10.74 -0.38 -13.17
CA LEU A 81 10.54 0.79 -12.32
C LEU A 81 9.36 1.63 -12.80
N ALA A 82 9.22 1.81 -14.12
CA ALA A 82 8.09 2.50 -14.72
C ALA A 82 6.78 1.75 -14.44
N LEU A 83 6.77 0.43 -14.61
CA LEU A 83 5.61 -0.42 -14.31
C LEU A 83 5.24 -0.37 -12.82
N ARG A 84 6.25 -0.39 -11.94
CA ARG A 84 6.06 -0.20 -10.50
C ARG A 84 5.43 1.16 -10.18
N GLY A 85 5.93 2.22 -10.80
CA GLY A 85 5.37 3.58 -10.68
C GLY A 85 3.94 3.66 -11.18
N PHE A 86 3.64 3.09 -12.33
CA PHE A 86 2.29 3.05 -12.90
C PHE A 86 1.27 2.37 -11.96
N PHE A 87 1.58 1.18 -11.46
CA PHE A 87 0.68 0.49 -10.55
C PHE A 87 0.52 1.24 -9.22
N LEU A 88 1.56 1.88 -8.73
CA LEU A 88 1.48 2.68 -7.52
C LEU A 88 0.66 3.97 -7.72
N ILE A 89 0.75 4.61 -8.90
CA ILE A 89 -0.13 5.74 -9.28
C ILE A 89 -1.58 5.27 -9.27
N LEU A 90 -1.87 4.18 -9.96
CA LEU A 90 -3.23 3.66 -10.06
C LEU A 90 -3.81 3.30 -8.69
N ALA A 91 -3.03 2.59 -7.85
CA ALA A 91 -3.43 2.26 -6.49
C ALA A 91 -3.70 3.50 -5.66
N THR A 92 -2.79 4.49 -5.69
CA THR A 92 -2.94 5.74 -4.94
C THR A 92 -4.14 6.54 -5.41
N TYR A 93 -4.31 6.71 -6.73
CA TYR A 93 -5.42 7.47 -7.29
C TYR A 93 -6.77 6.85 -6.89
N CYS A 94 -6.92 5.55 -7.08
CA CYS A 94 -8.13 4.84 -6.69
C CYS A 94 -8.40 4.96 -5.18
N PHE A 95 -7.39 4.81 -4.34
CA PHE A 95 -7.56 4.90 -2.90
C PHE A 95 -7.94 6.31 -2.45
N VAL A 96 -7.21 7.33 -2.90
CA VAL A 96 -7.50 8.73 -2.55
C VAL A 96 -8.87 9.15 -3.07
N ALA A 97 -9.28 8.71 -4.26
CA ALA A 97 -10.61 8.96 -4.79
C ALA A 97 -11.72 8.32 -3.93
N ALA A 98 -11.46 7.13 -3.38
CA ALA A 98 -12.39 6.47 -2.47
C ALA A 98 -12.51 7.23 -1.14
N ILE A 99 -11.39 7.48 -0.45
CA ILE A 99 -11.39 8.11 0.89
C ILE A 99 -11.81 9.58 0.87
N ALA A 100 -11.81 10.22 -0.31
CA ALA A 100 -12.37 11.57 -0.46
C ALA A 100 -13.87 11.62 -0.15
N VAL A 101 -14.60 10.52 -0.31
CA VAL A 101 -16.06 10.45 -0.13
C VAL A 101 -16.52 9.41 0.88
N MET A 102 -15.67 8.48 1.28
CA MET A 102 -16.02 7.41 2.22
C MET A 102 -15.05 7.33 3.41
N PRO A 103 -15.41 6.66 4.52
CA PRO A 103 -14.52 6.42 5.65
C PRO A 103 -13.26 5.66 5.25
N ILE A 104 -12.11 6.02 5.84
CA ILE A 104 -10.82 5.36 5.57
C ILE A 104 -10.90 3.86 5.92
N ALA A 105 -11.53 3.53 7.05
CA ALA A 105 -11.67 2.15 7.50
C ALA A 105 -12.48 1.29 6.51
N ASP A 106 -13.55 1.82 5.93
CA ASP A 106 -14.38 1.12 4.94
C ASP A 106 -13.59 0.87 3.65
N ALA A 107 -12.87 1.89 3.15
CA ALA A 107 -12.02 1.76 1.98
C ALA A 107 -10.90 0.73 2.20
N LEU A 108 -10.20 0.80 3.34
CA LEU A 108 -9.09 -0.10 3.66
C LEU A 108 -9.57 -1.54 3.85
N ALA A 109 -10.75 -1.76 4.46
CA ALA A 109 -11.33 -3.09 4.60
C ALA A 109 -11.56 -3.79 3.24
N ILE A 110 -11.94 -3.02 2.22
CA ILE A 110 -12.09 -3.54 0.85
C ILE A 110 -10.71 -3.81 0.23
N VAL A 111 -9.71 -2.94 0.46
CA VAL A 111 -8.34 -3.13 -0.03
C VAL A 111 -7.73 -4.42 0.52
N PHE A 112 -8.10 -4.86 1.71
CA PHE A 112 -7.61 -6.12 2.29
C PHE A 112 -8.04 -7.40 1.55
N VAL A 113 -8.72 -7.30 0.41
CA VAL A 113 -8.81 -8.39 -0.57
C VAL A 113 -7.46 -8.63 -1.28
N GLU A 114 -6.51 -7.68 -1.23
CA GLU A 114 -5.21 -7.75 -1.90
C GLU A 114 -4.42 -9.04 -1.60
N PRO A 115 -4.29 -9.53 -0.35
CA PRO A 115 -3.60 -10.78 -0.07
C PRO A 115 -4.21 -11.99 -0.78
N PHE A 116 -5.54 -11.98 -1.00
CA PHE A 116 -6.22 -13.04 -1.73
C PHE A 116 -5.95 -12.95 -3.24
N ILE A 117 -5.86 -11.73 -3.78
CA ILE A 117 -5.44 -11.48 -5.15
C ILE A 117 -4.01 -12.00 -5.35
N LEU A 118 -3.08 -11.68 -4.43
CA LEU A 118 -1.70 -12.18 -4.47
C LEU A 118 -1.62 -13.71 -4.44
N LEU A 119 -2.49 -14.37 -3.65
CA LEU A 119 -2.56 -15.82 -3.61
C LEU A 119 -2.95 -16.43 -4.97
N VAL A 120 -3.98 -15.88 -5.61
CA VAL A 120 -4.44 -16.31 -6.94
C VAL A 120 -3.35 -16.06 -7.99
N MET A 121 -2.74 -14.88 -7.97
CA MET A 121 -1.66 -14.52 -8.88
C MET A 121 -0.40 -15.36 -8.66
N GLY A 122 -0.06 -15.70 -7.41
CA GLY A 122 1.03 -16.61 -7.08
C GLY A 122 0.86 -17.97 -7.74
N LYS A 123 -0.35 -18.50 -7.69
CA LYS A 123 -0.69 -19.76 -8.38
C LYS A 123 -0.55 -19.66 -9.91
N TRP A 124 -1.08 -18.60 -10.51
CA TRP A 124 -1.14 -18.47 -11.98
C TRP A 124 0.19 -18.04 -12.60
N LEU A 125 0.91 -17.10 -11.97
CA LEU A 125 2.14 -16.53 -12.51
C LEU A 125 3.40 -17.31 -12.10
N PHE A 126 3.38 -17.95 -10.93
CA PHE A 126 4.56 -18.64 -10.37
C PHE A 126 4.35 -20.16 -10.20
N ASN A 127 3.22 -20.71 -10.65
CA ASN A 127 2.85 -22.13 -10.47
C ASN A 127 2.94 -22.60 -9.00
N GLU A 128 2.68 -21.72 -8.04
CA GLU A 128 2.68 -22.06 -6.63
C GLU A 128 1.55 -23.05 -6.31
N GLN A 129 1.84 -24.08 -5.52
CA GLN A 129 0.82 -25.02 -5.07
C GLN A 129 -0.04 -24.37 -4.00
N VAL A 130 -1.27 -24.01 -4.36
CA VAL A 130 -2.25 -23.44 -3.43
C VAL A 130 -3.15 -24.55 -2.89
N GLY A 131 -2.97 -24.90 -1.61
CA GLY A 131 -3.76 -25.93 -0.95
C GLY A 131 -5.24 -25.54 -0.79
N ARG A 132 -6.14 -26.53 -0.72
CA ARG A 132 -7.60 -26.35 -0.59
C ARG A 132 -7.98 -25.44 0.58
N ARG A 133 -7.24 -25.49 1.69
CA ARG A 133 -7.48 -24.66 2.90
C ARG A 133 -7.22 -23.17 2.63
N ARG A 134 -6.20 -22.85 1.84
CA ARG A 134 -5.94 -21.47 1.41
C ARG A 134 -7.08 -20.94 0.53
N ILE A 135 -7.57 -21.79 -0.38
CA ILE A 135 -8.70 -21.44 -1.24
C ILE A 135 -9.96 -21.18 -0.38
N SER A 136 -10.28 -22.06 0.56
CA SER A 136 -11.46 -21.87 1.42
C SER A 136 -11.35 -20.61 2.29
N ALA A 137 -10.20 -20.34 2.88
CA ALA A 137 -9.98 -19.12 3.65
C ALA A 137 -10.07 -17.86 2.76
N SER A 138 -9.58 -17.93 1.52
CA SER A 138 -9.74 -16.84 0.54
C SER A 138 -11.21 -16.57 0.21
N VAL A 139 -12.02 -17.63 0.02
CA VAL A 139 -13.47 -17.50 -0.24
C VAL A 139 -14.18 -16.87 0.97
N ILE A 140 -13.82 -17.30 2.20
CA ILE A 140 -14.37 -16.73 3.43
C ILE A 140 -13.96 -15.25 3.56
N GLY A 141 -12.68 -14.92 3.35
CA GLY A 141 -12.20 -13.54 3.38
C GLY A 141 -12.90 -12.66 2.35
N PHE A 142 -13.08 -13.16 1.13
CA PHE A 142 -13.82 -12.45 0.08
C PHE A 142 -15.29 -12.22 0.46
N SER A 143 -15.95 -13.17 1.14
CA SER A 143 -17.30 -12.94 1.66
C SER A 143 -17.36 -11.81 2.68
N GLY A 144 -16.31 -11.67 3.52
CA GLY A 144 -16.16 -10.52 4.44
C GLY A 144 -16.04 -9.19 3.68
N VAL A 145 -15.27 -9.15 2.60
CA VAL A 145 -15.16 -7.96 1.73
C VAL A 145 -16.53 -7.61 1.12
N LEU A 146 -17.31 -8.60 0.68
CA LEU A 146 -18.66 -8.35 0.14
C LEU A 146 -19.59 -7.73 1.18
N LEU A 147 -19.47 -8.08 2.47
CA LEU A 147 -20.23 -7.46 3.55
C LEU A 147 -19.85 -5.99 3.76
N VAL A 148 -18.59 -5.62 3.52
CA VAL A 148 -18.13 -4.22 3.58
C VAL A 148 -18.59 -3.44 2.34
N ILE A 149 -18.48 -4.03 1.15
CA ILE A 149 -18.85 -3.35 -0.10
C ILE A 149 -20.35 -3.07 -0.15
N GLN A 150 -21.19 -3.97 0.35
CA GLN A 150 -22.65 -3.87 0.22
C GLN A 150 -23.23 -2.57 0.81
N PRO A 151 -22.93 -2.22 2.09
CA PRO A 151 -23.35 -0.92 2.63
C PRO A 151 -22.68 0.26 1.92
N SER A 152 -21.39 0.15 1.62
CA SER A 152 -20.63 1.21 0.96
C SER A 152 -21.14 1.48 -0.46
N PHE A 153 -21.52 0.46 -1.22
CA PHE A 153 -22.09 0.64 -2.55
C PHE A 153 -23.44 1.34 -2.52
N SER A 154 -24.32 1.02 -1.55
CA SER A 154 -25.62 1.66 -1.41
C SER A 154 -25.51 3.15 -1.03
N VAL A 155 -24.47 3.54 -0.29
CA VAL A 155 -24.24 4.91 0.17
C VAL A 155 -23.41 5.72 -0.82
N PHE A 156 -22.30 5.14 -1.34
CA PHE A 156 -21.29 5.85 -2.12
C PHE A 156 -21.31 5.51 -3.62
N GLY A 157 -22.16 4.57 -4.04
CA GLY A 157 -22.31 4.17 -5.44
C GLY A 157 -21.02 3.52 -6.01
N LEU A 158 -20.74 3.80 -7.29
CA LEU A 158 -19.61 3.20 -8.01
C LEU A 158 -18.24 3.52 -7.40
N VAL A 159 -18.12 4.59 -6.62
CA VAL A 159 -16.84 4.95 -5.96
C VAL A 159 -16.40 3.87 -4.96
N ALA A 160 -17.34 3.13 -4.36
CA ALA A 160 -17.05 1.99 -3.49
C ALA A 160 -16.28 0.85 -4.18
N LEU A 161 -16.19 0.85 -5.52
CA LEU A 161 -15.38 -0.12 -6.27
C LEU A 161 -13.91 0.33 -6.45
N PHE A 162 -13.58 1.59 -6.21
CA PHE A 162 -12.21 2.08 -6.34
C PHE A 162 -11.22 1.36 -5.40
N PRO A 163 -11.55 1.04 -4.14
CA PRO A 163 -10.67 0.25 -3.29
C PRO A 163 -10.32 -1.14 -3.85
N LEU A 164 -11.21 -1.76 -4.65
CA LEU A 164 -10.87 -3.00 -5.38
C LEU A 164 -9.82 -2.74 -6.47
N GLY A 165 -9.93 -1.61 -7.16
CA GLY A 165 -8.90 -1.15 -8.10
C GLY A 165 -7.57 -0.92 -7.40
N THR A 166 -7.60 -0.33 -6.19
CA THR A 166 -6.42 -0.19 -5.33
C THR A 166 -5.81 -1.55 -5.00
N ALA A 167 -6.61 -2.50 -4.50
CA ALA A 167 -6.16 -3.83 -4.12
C ALA A 167 -5.47 -4.55 -5.29
N LEU A 168 -6.06 -4.51 -6.47
CA LEU A 168 -5.51 -5.13 -7.68
C LEU A 168 -4.19 -4.45 -8.11
N ALA A 169 -4.19 -3.13 -8.18
CA ALA A 169 -3.00 -2.38 -8.59
C ALA A 169 -1.86 -2.53 -7.57
N PHE A 170 -2.19 -2.52 -6.26
CA PHE A 170 -1.20 -2.71 -5.20
C PHE A 170 -0.62 -4.13 -5.19
N ALA A 171 -1.42 -5.15 -5.49
CA ALA A 171 -0.93 -6.51 -5.67
C ALA A 171 0.12 -6.59 -6.81
N PHE A 172 -0.15 -5.99 -7.97
CA PHE A 172 0.84 -5.90 -9.04
C PHE A 172 2.09 -5.11 -8.65
N TYR A 173 1.90 -3.97 -7.96
CA TYR A 173 3.00 -3.18 -7.41
C TYR A 173 3.90 -4.02 -6.49
N MET A 174 3.32 -4.85 -5.61
CA MET A 174 4.05 -5.74 -4.72
C MET A 174 4.84 -6.80 -5.47
N LEU A 175 4.26 -7.42 -6.51
CA LEU A 175 4.96 -8.40 -7.35
C LEU A 175 6.17 -7.80 -8.06
N VAL A 176 6.01 -6.61 -8.65
CA VAL A 176 7.11 -5.90 -9.31
C VAL A 176 8.16 -5.47 -8.28
N THR A 177 7.75 -4.99 -7.11
CA THR A 177 8.65 -4.62 -6.01
C THR A 177 9.48 -5.81 -5.56
N ARG A 178 8.88 -6.99 -5.37
CA ARG A 178 9.58 -8.24 -5.00
C ARG A 178 10.64 -8.62 -6.03
N ARG A 179 10.36 -8.44 -7.32
CA ARG A 179 11.34 -8.70 -8.39
C ARG A 179 12.49 -7.70 -8.37
N LEU A 180 12.20 -6.41 -8.16
CA LEU A 180 13.19 -5.34 -8.11
C LEU A 180 14.06 -5.39 -6.84
N SER A 181 13.49 -5.78 -5.68
CA SER A 181 14.22 -5.82 -4.40
C SER A 181 15.43 -6.75 -4.38
N ARG A 182 15.50 -7.70 -5.33
CA ARG A 182 16.65 -8.58 -5.54
C ARG A 182 17.77 -7.94 -6.37
N GLN A 183 17.48 -6.79 -7.02
CA GLN A 183 18.39 -6.15 -7.98
C GLN A 183 18.74 -4.71 -7.57
N MET A 184 18.05 -4.14 -6.60
CA MET A 184 18.18 -2.73 -6.23
C MET A 184 17.91 -2.52 -4.74
N GLU A 185 18.66 -1.58 -4.16
CA GLU A 185 18.46 -1.13 -2.77
C GLU A 185 17.15 -0.35 -2.61
N PRO A 186 16.53 -0.35 -1.39
CA PRO A 186 15.26 0.31 -1.15
C PRO A 186 15.24 1.82 -1.44
N VAL A 187 16.28 2.56 -1.03
CA VAL A 187 16.34 4.02 -1.18
C VAL A 187 16.34 4.46 -2.65
N PRO A 188 17.28 4.00 -3.50
CA PRO A 188 17.24 4.33 -4.93
C PRO A 188 15.97 3.80 -5.62
N MET A 189 15.43 2.66 -5.21
CA MET A 189 14.16 2.15 -5.75
C MET A 189 13.01 3.12 -5.49
N GLN A 190 12.90 3.68 -4.28
CA GLN A 190 11.88 4.66 -3.94
C GLN A 190 12.09 5.97 -4.70
N LEU A 191 13.32 6.47 -4.78
CA LEU A 191 13.65 7.67 -5.56
C LEU A 191 13.23 7.53 -7.01
N HIS A 192 13.66 6.46 -7.68
CA HIS A 192 13.38 6.27 -9.11
C HIS A 192 11.90 6.03 -9.38
N THR A 193 11.22 5.28 -8.51
CA THR A 193 9.76 5.11 -8.64
C THR A 193 9.03 6.43 -8.49
N ALA A 194 9.38 7.24 -7.50
CA ALA A 194 8.77 8.56 -7.27
C ALA A 194 9.02 9.51 -8.45
N THR A 195 10.25 9.53 -8.98
CA THR A 195 10.60 10.35 -10.14
C THR A 195 9.82 9.95 -11.40
N LEU A 196 9.77 8.65 -11.71
CA LEU A 196 9.03 8.14 -12.87
C LEU A 196 7.52 8.35 -12.71
N ALA A 197 6.99 8.10 -11.51
CA ALA A 197 5.58 8.34 -11.22
C ALA A 197 5.21 9.82 -11.36
N THR A 198 6.04 10.74 -10.86
CA THR A 198 5.86 12.18 -11.04
C THR A 198 5.87 12.53 -12.54
N ALA A 199 6.84 12.02 -13.29
CA ALA A 199 6.92 12.26 -14.74
C ALA A 199 5.69 11.73 -15.51
N MET A 200 5.06 10.65 -15.04
CA MET A 200 3.82 10.12 -15.61
C MET A 200 2.59 10.95 -15.22
N CYS A 201 2.55 11.50 -14.01
CA CYS A 201 1.41 12.30 -13.52
C CYS A 201 1.40 13.72 -14.10
N LEU A 202 2.56 14.34 -14.30
CA LEU A 202 2.66 15.73 -14.79
C LEU A 202 1.93 15.98 -16.12
N PRO A 203 2.02 15.13 -17.16
CA PRO A 203 1.27 15.32 -18.40
C PRO A 203 -0.25 15.29 -18.19
N VAL A 204 -0.73 14.48 -17.24
CA VAL A 204 -2.17 14.40 -16.92
C VAL A 204 -2.65 15.70 -16.27
N LEU A 205 -1.88 16.26 -15.33
CA LEU A 205 -2.20 17.56 -14.72
C LEU A 205 -2.12 18.69 -15.75
N LEU A 206 -1.10 18.69 -16.59
CA LEU A 206 -0.94 19.70 -17.64
C LEU A 206 -2.11 19.64 -18.64
N TRP A 207 -2.50 18.44 -19.05
CA TRP A 207 -3.67 18.27 -19.91
C TRP A 207 -4.95 18.75 -19.22
N GLY A 208 -5.16 18.43 -17.95
CA GLY A 208 -6.29 18.93 -17.17
C GLY A 208 -6.32 20.45 -17.04
N HIS A 209 -5.15 21.10 -16.95
CA HIS A 209 -5.02 22.56 -16.91
C HIS A 209 -5.30 23.24 -18.25
N LEU A 210 -4.86 22.63 -19.34
CA LEU A 210 -4.99 23.18 -20.71
C LEU A 210 -6.30 22.79 -21.41
N SER A 211 -7.01 21.80 -20.88
CA SER A 211 -8.22 21.25 -21.48
C SER A 211 -9.47 21.99 -20.93
N ASP A 212 -10.37 22.35 -21.84
CA ASP A 212 -11.70 22.91 -21.47
C ASP A 212 -12.78 21.81 -21.37
N HIS A 213 -12.37 20.55 -21.15
CA HIS A 213 -13.33 19.45 -21.09
C HIS A 213 -14.26 19.56 -19.87
N PRO A 214 -15.60 19.68 -20.03
CA PRO A 214 -16.52 20.12 -19.00
C PRO A 214 -16.58 19.21 -17.76
N THR A 215 -16.32 17.91 -17.94
CA THR A 215 -16.37 16.92 -16.84
C THR A 215 -14.99 16.52 -16.31
N LEU A 216 -13.96 16.49 -17.15
CA LEU A 216 -12.63 15.99 -16.77
C LEU A 216 -11.72 17.11 -16.24
N SER A 217 -11.79 18.32 -16.81
CA SER A 217 -10.95 19.43 -16.35
C SER A 217 -11.15 19.74 -14.88
N PRO A 218 -12.38 19.82 -14.30
CA PRO A 218 -12.55 20.05 -12.87
C PRO A 218 -11.94 18.98 -11.97
N LEU A 219 -11.77 17.74 -12.49
CA LEU A 219 -11.20 16.62 -11.74
C LEU A 219 -9.66 16.53 -11.86
N LEU A 220 -9.11 17.08 -12.96
CA LEU A 220 -7.70 16.92 -13.31
C LEU A 220 -6.91 18.23 -13.24
N ALA A 221 -7.56 19.38 -13.44
CA ALA A 221 -6.87 20.66 -13.44
C ALA A 221 -6.30 20.97 -12.04
N PRO A 222 -5.00 21.28 -11.95
CA PRO A 222 -4.41 21.64 -10.68
C PRO A 222 -4.95 22.98 -10.19
N VAL A 223 -5.18 23.07 -8.89
CA VAL A 223 -5.58 24.30 -8.20
C VAL A 223 -4.44 24.80 -7.30
N MET A 224 -4.37 26.10 -7.08
CA MET A 224 -3.40 26.65 -6.14
C MET A 224 -3.84 26.33 -4.72
N PRO A 225 -3.06 25.53 -3.95
CA PRO A 225 -3.41 25.22 -2.57
C PRO A 225 -3.44 26.49 -1.73
N GLN A 226 -4.42 26.61 -0.82
CA GLN A 226 -4.57 27.78 0.06
C GLN A 226 -4.46 27.38 1.52
N GLY A 227 -3.88 28.26 2.33
CA GLY A 227 -3.81 28.10 3.77
C GLY A 227 -3.25 26.75 4.21
N ILE A 228 -4.02 26.01 4.99
CA ILE A 228 -3.63 24.73 5.59
C ILE A 228 -3.51 23.59 4.58
N ALA A 229 -4.03 23.71 3.35
CA ALA A 229 -3.93 22.68 2.32
C ALA A 229 -2.47 22.37 1.94
N TRP A 230 -1.56 23.35 2.03
CA TRP A 230 -0.13 23.13 1.87
C TRP A 230 0.43 22.16 2.90
N LEU A 231 -0.04 22.28 4.17
CA LEU A 231 0.39 21.39 5.24
C LEU A 231 -0.10 19.95 4.98
N TRP A 232 -1.32 19.77 4.50
CA TRP A 232 -1.85 18.44 4.15
C TRP A 232 -1.09 17.81 3.00
N LEU A 233 -0.79 18.56 1.94
CA LEU A 233 0.03 18.05 0.84
C LEU A 233 1.45 17.67 1.29
N LEU A 234 2.07 18.49 2.15
CA LEU A 234 3.37 18.17 2.74
C LEU A 234 3.29 16.89 3.58
N GLY A 235 2.22 16.75 4.40
CA GLY A 235 1.96 15.54 5.18
C GLY A 235 1.82 14.30 4.29
N VAL A 236 1.08 14.39 3.18
CA VAL A 236 0.97 13.32 2.18
C VAL A 236 2.36 12.88 1.69
N GLY A 237 3.23 13.81 1.33
CA GLY A 237 4.60 13.49 0.86
C GLY A 237 5.48 12.86 1.93
N ILE A 238 5.47 13.42 3.14
CA ILE A 238 6.27 12.94 4.28
C ILE A 238 5.81 11.54 4.70
N PHE A 239 4.53 11.36 4.96
CA PHE A 239 4.00 10.08 5.42
C PHE A 239 4.08 9.00 4.34
N ALA A 240 3.91 9.35 3.05
CA ALA A 240 4.17 8.43 1.95
C ALA A 240 5.64 7.99 1.91
N SER A 241 6.58 8.92 2.04
CA SER A 241 8.01 8.61 2.04
C SER A 241 8.38 7.68 3.19
N LEU A 242 7.90 7.99 4.38
CA LEU A 242 8.20 7.24 5.59
C LEU A 242 7.54 5.86 5.57
N SER A 243 6.23 5.77 5.31
CA SER A 243 5.50 4.49 5.30
C SER A 243 6.05 3.54 4.23
N HIS A 244 6.23 4.00 3.00
CA HIS A 244 6.78 3.16 1.94
C HIS A 244 8.25 2.75 2.16
N MET A 245 9.03 3.56 2.86
CA MET A 245 10.38 3.16 3.26
C MET A 245 10.32 2.08 4.34
N LEU A 246 9.46 2.24 5.35
CA LEU A 246 9.28 1.26 6.43
C LEU A 246 8.89 -0.11 5.89
N ILE A 247 7.87 -0.20 5.02
CA ILE A 247 7.44 -1.49 4.44
C ILE A 247 8.51 -2.07 3.51
N THR A 248 9.19 -1.25 2.71
CA THR A 248 10.25 -1.73 1.80
C THR A 248 11.45 -2.29 2.59
N CYS A 249 11.84 -1.63 3.67
CA CYS A 249 12.87 -2.11 4.58
C CYS A 249 12.40 -3.36 5.35
N ALA A 250 11.15 -3.40 5.83
CA ALA A 250 10.59 -4.57 6.51
C ALA A 250 10.69 -5.83 5.63
N LEU A 251 10.29 -5.71 4.35
CA LEU A 251 10.36 -6.80 3.36
C LEU A 251 11.80 -7.24 3.02
N ARG A 252 12.79 -6.40 3.30
CA ARG A 252 14.21 -6.74 3.16
C ARG A 252 14.70 -7.63 4.32
N PHE A 253 14.20 -7.37 5.54
CA PHE A 253 14.68 -8.02 6.76
C PHE A 253 13.85 -9.25 7.16
N ALA A 254 12.58 -9.32 6.74
CA ALA A 254 11.71 -10.44 7.07
C ALA A 254 10.94 -10.96 5.85
N PRO A 255 10.64 -12.26 5.79
CA PRO A 255 9.80 -12.83 4.74
C PRO A 255 8.41 -12.20 4.70
N SER A 256 7.86 -12.03 3.50
CA SER A 256 6.50 -11.50 3.32
C SER A 256 5.44 -12.33 4.06
N ALA A 257 5.61 -13.64 4.15
CA ALA A 257 4.74 -14.53 4.92
C ALA A 257 4.71 -14.20 6.42
N THR A 258 5.82 -13.74 6.99
CA THR A 258 5.89 -13.31 8.41
C THR A 258 5.26 -11.93 8.61
N LEU A 259 5.37 -11.04 7.61
CA LEU A 259 4.89 -9.66 7.71
C LEU A 259 3.40 -9.50 7.34
N ALA A 260 2.87 -10.37 6.48
CA ALA A 260 1.50 -10.28 6.00
C ALA A 260 0.42 -10.15 7.10
N PRO A 261 0.47 -10.93 8.22
CA PRO A 261 -0.54 -10.74 9.27
C PRO A 261 -0.37 -9.44 10.05
N MET A 262 0.85 -8.88 10.07
CA MET A 262 1.08 -7.59 10.72
C MET A 262 0.40 -6.45 9.94
N HIS A 263 0.27 -6.60 8.61
CA HIS A 263 -0.42 -5.63 7.75
C HIS A 263 -1.87 -5.39 8.19
N TYR A 264 -2.55 -6.41 8.70
CA TYR A 264 -3.92 -6.23 9.20
C TYR A 264 -4.02 -5.29 10.42
N LEU A 265 -2.90 -5.04 11.15
CA LEU A 265 -2.88 -4.08 12.25
C LEU A 265 -3.00 -2.62 11.77
N GLU A 266 -2.75 -2.36 10.49
CA GLU A 266 -3.03 -1.07 9.86
C GLU A 266 -4.51 -0.68 9.99
N MET A 267 -5.42 -1.66 9.97
CA MET A 267 -6.85 -1.42 10.20
C MET A 267 -7.13 -0.79 11.56
N VAL A 268 -6.43 -1.24 12.60
CA VAL A 268 -6.60 -0.69 13.96
C VAL A 268 -6.22 0.78 13.99
N SER A 269 -5.10 1.14 13.37
CA SER A 269 -4.64 2.52 13.25
C SER A 269 -5.57 3.35 12.36
N ALA A 270 -6.06 2.79 11.24
CA ALA A 270 -6.98 3.46 10.33
C ALA A 270 -8.34 3.78 11.00
N VAL A 271 -8.91 2.82 11.74
CA VAL A 271 -10.14 3.05 12.53
C VAL A 271 -9.89 4.08 13.62
N GLY A 272 -8.75 3.99 14.34
CA GLY A 272 -8.38 4.93 15.38
C GLY A 272 -8.26 6.37 14.87
N PHE A 273 -7.50 6.59 13.80
CA PHE A 273 -7.34 7.92 13.21
C PHE A 273 -8.60 8.40 12.50
N GLY A 274 -9.37 7.50 11.84
CA GLY A 274 -10.66 7.82 11.25
C GLY A 274 -11.64 8.36 12.29
N TYR A 275 -11.71 7.73 13.45
CA TYR A 275 -12.53 8.20 14.56
C TYR A 275 -12.01 9.51 15.17
N LEU A 276 -10.72 9.61 15.46
CA LEU A 276 -10.12 10.77 16.11
C LEU A 276 -10.19 12.05 15.26
N VAL A 277 -10.06 11.92 13.93
CA VAL A 277 -9.96 13.08 13.02
C VAL A 277 -11.31 13.41 12.36
N PHE A 278 -12.09 12.39 11.99
CA PHE A 278 -13.33 12.56 11.22
C PHE A 278 -14.59 12.16 12.00
N GLY A 279 -14.48 11.53 13.16
CA GLY A 279 -15.59 10.95 13.89
C GLY A 279 -16.21 9.70 13.23
N ASP A 280 -15.52 9.15 12.23
CA ASP A 280 -15.99 8.00 11.45
C ASP A 280 -15.84 6.69 12.23
N LEU A 281 -16.96 6.03 12.54
CA LEU A 281 -16.95 4.66 13.07
C LEU A 281 -17.56 3.71 12.04
N PRO A 282 -16.93 2.53 11.82
CA PRO A 282 -17.50 1.50 10.96
C PRO A 282 -18.89 1.08 11.45
N ASN A 283 -19.85 0.91 10.53
CA ASN A 283 -21.13 0.32 10.89
C ASN A 283 -20.97 -1.17 11.24
N LEU A 284 -22.02 -1.79 11.81
CA LEU A 284 -21.95 -3.16 12.31
C LEU A 284 -21.65 -4.18 11.19
N LEU A 285 -22.15 -3.97 9.97
CA LEU A 285 -21.86 -4.85 8.83
C LEU A 285 -20.42 -4.72 8.38
N THR A 286 -19.92 -3.50 8.28
CA THR A 286 -18.50 -3.25 7.98
C THR A 286 -17.60 -3.88 9.05
N LEU A 287 -17.92 -3.69 10.35
CA LEU A 287 -17.15 -4.29 11.43
C LEU A 287 -17.13 -5.82 11.36
N THR A 288 -18.28 -6.43 11.06
CA THR A 288 -18.37 -7.89 10.86
C THR A 288 -17.52 -8.34 9.68
N GLY A 289 -17.61 -7.63 8.54
CA GLY A 289 -16.77 -7.88 7.37
C GLY A 289 -15.28 -7.76 7.66
N VAL A 290 -14.86 -6.72 8.38
CA VAL A 290 -13.47 -6.52 8.84
C VAL A 290 -12.99 -7.72 9.68
N VAL A 291 -13.77 -8.16 10.66
CA VAL A 291 -13.44 -9.31 11.49
C VAL A 291 -13.26 -10.59 10.66
N ILE A 292 -14.12 -10.81 9.67
CA ILE A 292 -14.01 -11.97 8.75
C ILE A 292 -12.75 -11.86 7.88
N VAL A 293 -12.47 -10.70 7.29
CA VAL A 293 -11.28 -10.47 6.45
C VAL A 293 -10.00 -10.69 7.25
N VAL A 294 -9.88 -10.02 8.39
CA VAL A 294 -8.72 -10.14 9.28
C VAL A 294 -8.56 -11.56 9.80
N GLY A 295 -9.65 -12.17 10.27
CA GLY A 295 -9.65 -13.54 10.80
C GLY A 295 -9.24 -14.57 9.74
N SER A 296 -9.72 -14.45 8.50
CA SER A 296 -9.34 -15.34 7.40
C SER A 296 -7.87 -15.17 7.02
N GLY A 297 -7.36 -13.93 6.99
CA GLY A 297 -5.95 -13.65 6.72
C GLY A 297 -5.02 -14.22 7.79
N LEU A 298 -5.34 -14.00 9.07
CA LEU A 298 -4.60 -14.57 10.20
C LEU A 298 -4.63 -16.11 10.20
N TYR A 299 -5.76 -16.72 9.82
CA TYR A 299 -5.85 -18.18 9.67
C TYR A 299 -4.91 -18.71 8.59
N ILE A 300 -4.87 -18.08 7.41
CA ILE A 300 -3.93 -18.46 6.33
C ILE A 300 -2.50 -18.40 6.85
N PHE A 301 -2.12 -17.30 7.49
CA PHE A 301 -0.78 -17.11 8.04
C PHE A 301 -0.40 -18.18 9.07
N HIS A 302 -1.25 -18.42 10.05
CA HIS A 302 -1.00 -19.42 11.09
C HIS A 302 -0.74 -20.80 10.47
N ARG A 303 -1.50 -21.16 9.45
CA ARG A 303 -1.34 -22.44 8.74
C ARG A 303 -0.08 -22.52 7.91
N GLU A 304 0.36 -21.43 7.28
CA GLU A 304 1.63 -21.39 6.55
C GLU A 304 2.80 -21.62 7.50
N ARG A 305 2.82 -20.92 8.61
CA ARG A 305 3.85 -21.09 9.63
C ARG A 305 3.94 -22.52 10.15
N LEU A 306 2.81 -23.19 10.39
CA LEU A 306 2.80 -24.59 10.80
C LEU A 306 3.35 -25.53 9.73
N THR A 307 3.10 -25.26 8.46
CA THR A 307 3.59 -26.07 7.34
C THR A 307 5.11 -25.89 7.16
N GLU A 308 5.64 -24.67 7.30
CA GLU A 308 7.07 -24.39 7.25
C GLU A 308 7.82 -25.08 8.41
N VAL A 309 7.28 -25.00 9.64
CA VAL A 309 7.86 -25.68 10.80
C VAL A 309 7.84 -27.21 10.63
N ALA A 310 6.76 -27.79 10.10
CA ALA A 310 6.66 -29.21 9.85
C ALA A 310 7.65 -29.69 8.78
N GLN A 311 7.90 -28.89 7.73
CA GLN A 311 8.91 -29.19 6.71
C GLN A 311 10.34 -29.05 7.25
N ALA A 312 10.60 -28.10 8.15
CA ALA A 312 11.91 -27.92 8.79
C ALA A 312 12.23 -29.03 9.82
N SER A 313 11.22 -29.57 10.50
CA SER A 313 11.36 -30.64 11.49
C SER A 313 11.40 -32.06 10.89
N GLY A 314 10.98 -32.22 9.63
CA GLY A 314 11.02 -33.50 8.90
C GLY A 314 12.32 -33.76 8.15
N LYS A 315 13.33 -32.87 8.29
CA LYS A 315 14.72 -33.06 7.89
C LYS A 315 15.61 -33.33 9.11
#